data_962fb52366c83a7e79f3f5463cd1093a
#
_entry.id   962fb52366c83a7e79f3f5463cd1093a
#
_cell.length_a   1.000
_cell.length_b   1.000
_cell.length_c   1.000
_cell.angle_alpha   90.00
_cell.angle_beta   90.00
_cell.angle_gamma   90.00
#
_symmetry.space_group_name_H-M   'P 1'
#
loop_
_entity.id
_entity.type
_entity.pdbx_description
1 polymer ?
#
loop_
_entity_poly.entity_id
_entity_poly.type
_entity_poly.pdbx_seq_one_letter_code
_entity_poly.pdbx_strand_id
1 'polypeptide(L)'
;VMEGSGKKLRPIITLLASKLLGKINQESLYGAFSLELLHTASLVHDDVVDDTLERRGRASVNARWTNKIAVLTGDYLLSKSLHCAYSTGNIDIVRAISYIGMTLTDGELLQLANTKQSSTTEKEYFEIIKRKTALLFATCTEVGALSVKANRAELEHLRNYGEYLGICFQIRDDIFDYYEETHIGKPTGNDVRDGKLTLPLIYAIEHTSGSAKDEVVKMIDNKDFSAENINKIMHF
;
A
#
# COMPACT_ATOMS: atom_id res chain seq x y z
N VAL A 1 -18.05 3.24 4.35
CA VAL A 1 -16.60 3.02 4.20
C VAL A 1 -16.26 1.53 4.26
N MET A 2 -16.71 0.79 5.25
CA MET A 2 -16.36 -0.64 5.45
C MET A 2 -17.11 -1.62 4.54
N GLU A 3 -18.21 -1.24 3.93
CA GLU A 3 -19.03 -2.06 3.00
C GLU A 3 -18.44 -2.17 1.58
N GLY A 4 -17.26 -1.59 1.35
CA GLY A 4 -16.59 -1.64 0.05
C GLY A 4 -16.16 -3.06 -0.34
N SER A 5 -16.12 -3.34 -1.64
CA SER A 5 -15.80 -4.62 -2.28
C SER A 5 -14.31 -5.05 -2.18
N GLY A 6 -13.59 -4.65 -1.14
CA GLY A 6 -12.19 -5.04 -0.95
C GLY A 6 -12.05 -6.54 -0.69
N LYS A 7 -10.96 -7.15 -1.20
CA LYS A 7 -10.66 -8.58 -1.07
C LYS A 7 -10.37 -9.02 0.38
N LYS A 8 -10.32 -8.07 1.34
CA LYS A 8 -10.02 -8.32 2.77
C LYS A 8 -8.77 -9.19 3.00
N LEU A 9 -7.75 -9.00 2.18
CA LEU A 9 -6.53 -9.82 2.21
C LEU A 9 -5.80 -9.73 3.55
N ARG A 10 -5.75 -8.53 4.17
CA ARG A 10 -5.02 -8.32 5.42
C ARG A 10 -5.60 -9.13 6.58
N PRO A 11 -6.89 -9.04 6.91
CA PRO A 11 -7.47 -9.90 7.94
C PRO A 11 -7.37 -11.38 7.58
N ILE A 12 -7.52 -11.77 6.31
CA ILE A 12 -7.37 -13.17 5.88
C ILE A 12 -5.94 -13.66 6.17
N ILE A 13 -4.91 -12.91 5.79
CA ILE A 13 -3.51 -13.27 6.02
C ILE A 13 -3.21 -13.37 7.52
N THR A 14 -3.70 -12.43 8.33
CA THR A 14 -3.54 -12.46 9.79
C THR A 14 -4.14 -13.73 10.38
N LEU A 15 -5.37 -14.08 10.00
CA LEU A 15 -6.04 -15.27 10.50
C LEU A 15 -5.42 -16.58 9.98
N LEU A 16 -4.91 -16.59 8.74
CA LEU A 16 -4.19 -17.75 8.20
C LEU A 16 -2.86 -17.97 8.93
N ALA A 17 -2.12 -16.91 9.24
CA ALA A 17 -0.89 -17.01 10.04
C ALA A 17 -1.18 -17.55 11.44
N SER A 18 -2.25 -17.08 12.10
CA SER A 18 -2.70 -17.63 13.38
C SER A 18 -3.06 -19.11 13.26
N LYS A 19 -3.80 -19.49 12.21
CA LYS A 19 -4.25 -20.86 12.00
C LYS A 19 -3.10 -21.82 11.67
N LEU A 20 -2.05 -21.33 11.02
CA LEU A 20 -0.87 -22.12 10.66
C LEU A 20 -0.11 -22.59 11.90
N LEU A 21 0.01 -21.73 12.91
CA LEU A 21 0.79 -22.00 14.12
C LEU A 21 -0.06 -22.39 15.33
N GLY A 22 -1.38 -22.25 15.26
CA GLY A 22 -2.27 -22.53 16.37
C GLY A 22 -3.74 -22.48 16.01
N LYS A 23 -4.55 -22.01 16.96
CA LYS A 23 -6.00 -21.83 16.76
C LYS A 23 -6.33 -20.33 16.74
N ILE A 24 -7.15 -19.93 15.79
CA ILE A 24 -7.75 -18.59 15.78
C ILE A 24 -8.47 -18.36 17.12
N ASN A 25 -8.14 -17.27 17.76
CA ASN A 25 -8.65 -16.86 19.07
C ASN A 25 -9.09 -15.38 19.05
N GLN A 26 -9.48 -14.84 20.19
CA GLN A 26 -9.95 -13.46 20.32
C GLN A 26 -8.85 -12.44 19.97
N GLU A 27 -7.59 -12.72 20.35
CA GLU A 27 -6.44 -11.85 20.01
C GLU A 27 -6.24 -11.80 18.48
N SER A 28 -6.35 -12.96 17.80
CA SER A 28 -6.27 -13.05 16.33
C SER A 28 -7.34 -12.21 15.64
N LEU A 29 -8.58 -12.26 16.14
CA LEU A 29 -9.70 -11.51 15.59
C LEU A 29 -9.52 -10.01 15.78
N TYR A 30 -9.21 -9.56 17.01
CA TYR A 30 -8.98 -8.15 17.28
C TYR A 30 -7.77 -7.61 16.52
N GLY A 31 -6.67 -8.37 16.42
CA GLY A 31 -5.50 -8.01 15.64
C GLY A 31 -5.83 -7.84 14.15
N ALA A 32 -6.57 -8.79 13.57
CA ALA A 32 -7.01 -8.73 12.18
C ALA A 32 -7.94 -7.53 11.91
N PHE A 33 -8.88 -7.25 12.82
CA PHE A 33 -9.74 -6.07 12.76
C PHE A 33 -8.95 -4.77 12.85
N SER A 34 -8.01 -4.70 13.78
CA SER A 34 -7.16 -3.53 13.96
C SER A 34 -6.39 -3.18 12.68
N LEU A 35 -5.75 -4.15 12.05
CA LEU A 35 -4.99 -3.95 10.81
C LEU A 35 -5.87 -3.54 9.62
N GLU A 36 -7.07 -4.08 9.51
CA GLU A 36 -8.00 -3.67 8.45
C GLU A 36 -8.53 -2.25 8.67
N LEU A 37 -8.80 -1.87 9.94
CA LEU A 37 -9.21 -0.51 10.29
C LEU A 37 -8.09 0.50 10.05
N LEU A 38 -6.85 0.18 10.44
CA LEU A 38 -5.67 1.00 10.18
C LEU A 38 -5.49 1.26 8.69
N HIS A 39 -5.52 0.19 7.89
CA HIS A 39 -5.41 0.32 6.44
C HIS A 39 -6.57 1.11 5.83
N THR A 40 -7.80 0.92 6.32
CA THR A 40 -8.95 1.68 5.82
C THR A 40 -8.82 3.16 6.18
N ALA A 41 -8.30 3.48 7.37
CA ALA A 41 -8.01 4.84 7.79
C ALA A 41 -6.97 5.51 6.88
N SER A 42 -5.85 4.81 6.59
CA SER A 42 -4.83 5.34 5.68
C SER A 42 -5.42 5.63 4.30
N LEU A 43 -6.21 4.71 3.73
CA LEU A 43 -6.85 4.94 2.43
C LEU A 43 -7.78 6.15 2.40
N VAL A 44 -8.49 6.43 3.50
CA VAL A 44 -9.37 7.61 3.60
C VAL A 44 -8.56 8.91 3.68
N HIS A 45 -7.43 8.89 4.39
CA HIS A 45 -6.51 10.03 4.44
C HIS A 45 -5.81 10.23 3.09
N ASP A 46 -5.34 9.16 2.44
CA ASP A 46 -4.70 9.20 1.12
C ASP A 46 -5.64 9.79 0.08
N ASP A 47 -6.95 9.44 0.08
CA ASP A 47 -7.93 10.02 -0.82
C ASP A 47 -8.02 11.55 -0.70
N VAL A 48 -7.78 12.10 0.49
CA VAL A 48 -7.74 13.57 0.72
C VAL A 48 -6.41 14.16 0.26
N VAL A 49 -5.30 13.49 0.53
CA VAL A 49 -3.94 13.95 0.16
C VAL A 49 -3.75 13.96 -1.35
N ASP A 50 -4.27 12.93 -2.04
CA ASP A 50 -4.15 12.72 -3.48
C ASP A 50 -5.31 13.37 -4.28
N ASP A 51 -6.23 14.10 -3.63
CA ASP A 51 -7.47 14.65 -4.23
C ASP A 51 -8.26 13.57 -5.02
N THR A 52 -8.21 12.32 -4.58
CA THR A 52 -8.86 11.19 -5.25
C THR A 52 -10.38 11.25 -5.07
N LEU A 53 -11.12 11.32 -6.18
CA LEU A 53 -12.59 11.42 -6.15
C LEU A 53 -13.29 10.06 -6.23
N GLU A 54 -12.60 9.02 -6.70
CA GLU A 54 -13.15 7.69 -6.86
C GLU A 54 -12.17 6.61 -6.41
N ARG A 55 -12.64 5.64 -5.64
CA ARG A 55 -11.87 4.48 -5.20
C ARG A 55 -12.67 3.20 -5.41
N ARG A 56 -12.12 2.28 -6.21
CA ARG A 56 -12.74 0.97 -6.51
C ARG A 56 -14.16 1.09 -7.09
N GLY A 57 -14.37 2.03 -8.02
CA GLY A 57 -15.64 2.24 -8.69
C GLY A 57 -16.72 2.92 -7.82
N ARG A 58 -16.33 3.57 -6.72
CA ARG A 58 -17.22 4.30 -5.83
C ARG A 58 -16.63 5.65 -5.46
N ALA A 59 -17.49 6.64 -5.28
CA ALA A 59 -17.06 7.94 -4.79
C ALA A 59 -16.34 7.79 -3.43
N SER A 60 -15.17 8.42 -3.32
CA SER A 60 -14.40 8.50 -2.09
C SER A 60 -15.15 9.27 -0.99
N VAL A 61 -14.68 9.21 0.25
CA VAL A 61 -15.34 9.90 1.37
C VAL A 61 -15.32 11.41 1.17
N ASN A 62 -14.19 11.97 0.73
CA ASN A 62 -14.03 13.40 0.44
C ASN A 62 -14.90 13.86 -0.74
N ALA A 63 -15.05 13.03 -1.79
CA ALA A 63 -15.92 13.34 -2.92
C ALA A 63 -17.42 13.30 -2.55
N ARG A 64 -17.81 12.36 -1.68
CA ARG A 64 -19.22 12.20 -1.27
C ARG A 64 -19.66 13.23 -0.23
N TRP A 65 -18.74 13.69 0.63
CA TRP A 65 -19.04 14.68 1.66
C TRP A 65 -18.08 15.87 1.56
N THR A 66 -17.00 15.87 2.32
CA THR A 66 -15.97 16.92 2.31
C THR A 66 -14.65 16.37 2.81
N ASN A 67 -13.53 17.05 2.52
CA ASN A 67 -12.22 16.74 3.09
C ASN A 67 -12.25 16.73 4.62
N LYS A 68 -12.97 17.67 5.26
CA LYS A 68 -13.10 17.72 6.73
C LYS A 68 -13.73 16.45 7.30
N ILE A 69 -14.81 15.96 6.67
CA ILE A 69 -15.47 14.72 7.09
C ILE A 69 -14.56 13.51 6.82
N ALA A 70 -13.84 13.50 5.69
CA ALA A 70 -12.91 12.42 5.37
C ALA A 70 -11.78 12.32 6.40
N VAL A 71 -11.13 13.43 6.75
CA VAL A 71 -10.07 13.46 7.78
C VAL A 71 -10.60 12.92 9.12
N LEU A 72 -11.73 13.44 9.62
CA LEU A 72 -12.32 12.98 10.87
C LEU A 72 -12.76 11.50 10.82
N THR A 73 -13.18 11.02 9.65
CA THR A 73 -13.52 9.59 9.46
C THR A 73 -12.26 8.73 9.56
N GLY A 74 -11.16 9.14 8.93
CA GLY A 74 -9.87 8.48 9.04
C GLY A 74 -9.38 8.44 10.51
N ASP A 75 -9.43 9.56 11.21
CA ASP A 75 -9.05 9.65 12.63
C ASP A 75 -9.89 8.73 13.52
N TYR A 76 -11.20 8.66 13.26
CA TYR A 76 -12.09 7.75 13.98
C TYR A 76 -11.72 6.27 13.74
N LEU A 77 -11.45 5.89 12.47
CA LEU A 77 -11.05 4.53 12.12
C LEU A 77 -9.69 4.17 12.73
N LEU A 78 -8.74 5.11 12.73
CA LEU A 78 -7.44 4.94 13.38
C LEU A 78 -7.60 4.74 14.89
N SER A 79 -8.42 5.55 15.55
CA SER A 79 -8.72 5.40 16.98
C SER A 79 -9.39 4.05 17.29
N LYS A 80 -10.29 3.60 16.43
CA LYS A 80 -10.90 2.27 16.55
C LYS A 80 -9.89 1.14 16.31
N SER A 81 -8.94 1.30 15.41
CA SER A 81 -7.83 0.37 15.20
C SER A 81 -7.03 0.22 16.50
N LEU A 82 -6.60 1.32 17.10
CA LEU A 82 -5.85 1.30 18.37
C LEU A 82 -6.67 0.68 19.51
N HIS A 83 -7.97 0.95 19.56
CA HIS A 83 -8.85 0.31 20.55
C HIS A 83 -8.92 -1.21 20.36
N CYS A 84 -9.02 -1.71 19.12
CA CYS A 84 -8.96 -3.14 18.83
C CYS A 84 -7.60 -3.75 19.20
N ALA A 85 -6.48 -3.06 18.89
CA ALA A 85 -5.15 -3.51 19.29
C ALA A 85 -5.04 -3.65 20.80
N TYR A 86 -5.48 -2.64 21.55
CA TYR A 86 -5.52 -2.66 23.02
C TYR A 86 -6.39 -3.82 23.55
N SER A 87 -7.53 -4.08 22.89
CA SER A 87 -8.48 -5.15 23.30
C SER A 87 -7.92 -6.57 23.12
N THR A 88 -6.79 -6.74 22.43
CA THR A 88 -6.08 -8.03 22.41
C THR A 88 -5.50 -8.38 23.79
N GLY A 89 -5.20 -7.41 24.64
CA GLY A 89 -4.45 -7.58 25.89
C GLY A 89 -2.97 -7.96 25.67
N ASN A 90 -2.50 -8.02 24.42
CA ASN A 90 -1.14 -8.38 24.05
C ASN A 90 -0.34 -7.14 23.66
N ILE A 91 0.61 -6.76 24.50
CA ILE A 91 1.43 -5.55 24.28
C ILE A 91 2.28 -5.61 23.02
N ASP A 92 2.71 -6.78 22.60
CA ASP A 92 3.53 -6.93 21.40
C ASP A 92 2.69 -6.71 20.13
N ILE A 93 1.42 -7.10 20.14
CA ILE A 93 0.46 -6.77 19.07
C ILE A 93 0.23 -5.25 19.03
N VAL A 94 0.01 -4.61 20.19
CA VAL A 94 -0.14 -3.14 20.25
C VAL A 94 1.09 -2.44 19.69
N ARG A 95 2.28 -2.91 20.07
CA ARG A 95 3.56 -2.35 19.59
C ARG A 95 3.70 -2.51 18.07
N ALA A 96 3.42 -3.70 17.52
CA ALA A 96 3.50 -3.96 16.08
C ALA A 96 2.55 -3.05 15.29
N ILE A 97 1.30 -2.89 15.75
CA ILE A 97 0.29 -2.05 15.09
C ILE A 97 0.63 -0.57 15.20
N SER A 98 1.13 -0.11 16.34
CA SER A 98 1.58 1.28 16.49
C SER A 98 2.79 1.58 15.58
N TYR A 99 3.74 0.65 15.50
CA TYR A 99 4.93 0.81 14.66
C TYR A 99 4.58 0.87 13.18
N ILE A 100 3.70 -0.02 12.69
CA ILE A 100 3.30 0.02 11.28
C ILE A 100 2.51 1.29 10.94
N GLY A 101 1.70 1.83 11.85
CA GLY A 101 1.01 3.10 11.65
C GLY A 101 1.99 4.25 11.37
N MET A 102 3.06 4.36 12.16
CA MET A 102 4.12 5.35 11.91
C MET A 102 4.83 5.09 10.57
N THR A 103 5.18 3.83 10.28
CA THR A 103 5.93 3.47 9.08
C THR A 103 5.16 3.75 7.79
N LEU A 104 3.85 3.55 7.78
CA LEU A 104 2.99 3.90 6.64
C LEU A 104 3.05 5.40 6.35
N THR A 105 2.92 6.23 7.38
CA THR A 105 3.01 7.70 7.25
C THR A 105 4.40 8.15 6.80
N ASP A 106 5.47 7.55 7.34
CA ASP A 106 6.84 7.81 6.89
C ASP A 106 7.03 7.46 5.40
N GLY A 107 6.41 6.38 4.94
CA GLY A 107 6.44 5.97 3.53
C GLY A 107 5.76 6.98 2.61
N GLU A 108 4.60 7.53 3.01
CA GLU A 108 3.91 8.57 2.26
C GLU A 108 4.72 9.89 2.24
N LEU A 109 5.26 10.30 3.38
CA LEU A 109 6.13 11.49 3.46
C LEU A 109 7.38 11.35 2.57
N LEU A 110 7.98 10.16 2.54
CA LEU A 110 9.13 9.86 1.68
C LEU A 110 8.74 9.96 0.20
N GLN A 111 7.60 9.40 -0.18
CA GLN A 111 7.08 9.49 -1.55
C GLN A 111 6.82 10.94 -1.96
N LEU A 112 6.20 11.74 -1.10
CA LEU A 112 5.96 13.17 -1.35
C LEU A 112 7.25 13.97 -1.45
N ALA A 113 8.28 13.65 -0.66
CA ALA A 113 9.58 14.29 -0.71
C ALA A 113 10.36 13.98 -1.99
N ASN A 114 10.20 12.77 -2.54
CA ASN A 114 10.90 12.28 -3.74
C ASN A 114 10.23 12.70 -5.05
N THR A 115 9.55 13.84 -5.08
CA THR A 115 8.84 14.37 -6.27
C THR A 115 9.74 14.79 -7.46
N LYS A 116 11.05 14.57 -7.40
CA LYS A 116 12.00 14.75 -8.53
C LYS A 116 12.30 13.41 -9.20
N GLN A 117 11.58 13.09 -10.19
CA GLN A 117 11.08 11.77 -10.53
C GLN A 117 11.93 10.96 -11.51
N SER A 118 12.62 11.55 -12.48
CA SER A 118 13.42 10.81 -13.45
C SER A 118 14.67 10.16 -12.87
N SER A 119 15.09 10.57 -11.68
CA SER A 119 16.26 10.06 -10.96
C SER A 119 15.92 9.01 -9.89
N THR A 120 14.66 8.59 -9.79
CA THR A 120 14.28 7.52 -8.84
C THR A 120 14.98 6.23 -9.20
N THR A 121 15.79 5.73 -8.29
CA THR A 121 16.53 4.48 -8.46
C THR A 121 15.69 3.26 -8.06
N GLU A 122 16.04 2.08 -8.58
CA GLU A 122 15.44 0.81 -8.14
C GLU A 122 15.49 0.64 -6.61
N LYS A 123 16.61 1.02 -5.97
CA LYS A 123 16.77 0.96 -4.52
C LYS A 123 15.75 1.84 -3.78
N GLU A 124 15.52 3.06 -4.25
CA GLU A 124 14.55 3.98 -3.66
C GLU A 124 13.13 3.45 -3.86
N TYR A 125 12.82 2.92 -5.05
CA TYR A 125 11.55 2.25 -5.31
C TYR A 125 11.28 1.12 -4.31
N PHE A 126 12.25 0.20 -4.11
CA PHE A 126 12.08 -0.89 -3.14
C PHE A 126 11.90 -0.38 -1.71
N GLU A 127 12.58 0.69 -1.32
CA GLU A 127 12.40 1.29 0.02
C GLU A 127 11.00 1.89 0.18
N ILE A 128 10.46 2.54 -0.85
CA ILE A 128 9.10 3.10 -0.83
C ILE A 128 8.06 1.98 -0.72
N ILE A 129 8.09 0.98 -1.61
CA ILE A 129 7.10 -0.10 -1.58
C ILE A 129 7.20 -0.97 -0.33
N LYS A 130 8.41 -1.11 0.23
CA LYS A 130 8.61 -1.78 1.51
C LYS A 130 7.83 -1.07 2.61
N ARG A 131 8.01 0.25 2.78
CA ARG A 131 7.35 1.03 3.83
C ARG A 131 5.85 1.16 3.59
N LYS A 132 5.44 1.45 2.36
CA LYS A 132 4.05 1.72 2.01
C LYS A 132 3.17 0.47 1.97
N THR A 133 3.72 -0.66 1.53
CA THR A 133 2.92 -1.88 1.27
C THR A 133 3.45 -3.10 2.02
N ALA A 134 4.73 -3.46 1.87
CA ALA A 134 5.23 -4.75 2.30
C ALA A 134 5.24 -4.91 3.82
N LEU A 135 5.63 -3.88 4.57
CA LEU A 135 5.67 -3.95 6.03
C LEU A 135 4.27 -4.12 6.66
N LEU A 136 3.21 -3.64 6.01
CA LEU A 136 1.86 -3.91 6.48
C LEU A 136 1.48 -5.39 6.31
N PHE A 137 1.90 -6.05 5.22
CA PHE A 137 1.74 -7.50 5.04
C PHE A 137 2.57 -8.28 6.07
N ALA A 138 3.81 -7.85 6.31
CA ALA A 138 4.67 -8.41 7.35
C ALA A 138 4.02 -8.32 8.74
N THR A 139 3.44 -7.16 9.07
CA THR A 139 2.72 -6.98 10.34
C THR A 139 1.46 -7.85 10.43
N CYS A 140 0.77 -8.11 9.30
CA CYS A 140 -0.37 -9.03 9.30
C CYS A 140 0.04 -10.45 9.73
N THR A 141 1.12 -10.97 9.17
CA THR A 141 1.63 -12.30 9.54
C THR A 141 2.23 -12.32 10.94
N GLU A 142 2.93 -11.26 11.35
CA GLU A 142 3.48 -11.07 12.68
C GLU A 142 2.39 -11.06 13.76
N VAL A 143 1.35 -10.26 13.59
CA VAL A 143 0.21 -10.17 14.52
C VAL A 143 -0.52 -11.52 14.61
N GLY A 144 -0.67 -12.20 13.48
CA GLY A 144 -1.22 -13.56 13.46
C GLY A 144 -0.40 -14.53 14.32
N ALA A 145 0.93 -14.52 14.20
CA ALA A 145 1.84 -15.35 14.98
C ALA A 145 1.83 -14.97 16.47
N LEU A 146 1.90 -13.67 16.78
CA LEU A 146 1.87 -13.16 18.16
C LEU A 146 0.59 -13.59 18.89
N SER A 147 -0.56 -13.59 18.21
CA SER A 147 -1.84 -13.94 18.79
C SER A 147 -1.95 -15.40 19.26
N VAL A 148 -1.09 -16.28 18.76
CA VAL A 148 -1.01 -17.69 19.14
C VAL A 148 0.27 -18.01 19.91
N LYS A 149 1.00 -16.97 20.36
CA LYS A 149 2.23 -17.09 21.16
C LYS A 149 3.32 -17.89 20.48
N ALA A 150 3.50 -17.68 19.16
CA ALA A 150 4.56 -18.27 18.37
C ALA A 150 5.94 -18.01 18.97
N ASN A 151 6.86 -18.93 18.79
CA ASN A 151 8.24 -18.72 19.21
C ASN A 151 8.96 -17.70 18.30
N ARG A 152 10.14 -17.26 18.72
CA ARG A 152 10.89 -16.22 18.02
C ARG A 152 11.22 -16.57 16.56
N ALA A 153 11.58 -17.81 16.29
CA ALA A 153 11.93 -18.27 14.95
C ALA A 153 10.71 -18.29 14.02
N GLU A 154 9.58 -18.80 14.51
CA GLU A 154 8.30 -18.79 13.77
C GLU A 154 7.84 -17.38 13.47
N LEU A 155 7.98 -16.46 14.45
CA LEU A 155 7.63 -15.05 14.29
C LEU A 155 8.47 -14.40 13.18
N GLU A 156 9.80 -14.60 13.21
CA GLU A 156 10.72 -14.06 12.22
C GLU A 156 10.44 -14.61 10.81
N HIS A 157 10.22 -15.90 10.68
CA HIS A 157 9.88 -16.53 9.40
C HIS A 157 8.58 -16.00 8.81
N LEU A 158 7.52 -15.87 9.62
CA LEU A 158 6.25 -15.34 9.14
C LEU A 158 6.33 -13.86 8.80
N ARG A 159 7.07 -13.07 9.56
CA ARG A 159 7.30 -11.67 9.25
C ARG A 159 8.02 -11.50 7.91
N ASN A 160 9.10 -12.25 7.69
CA ASN A 160 9.83 -12.23 6.43
C ASN A 160 8.96 -12.70 5.25
N TYR A 161 8.18 -13.77 5.44
CA TYR A 161 7.22 -14.23 4.44
C TYR A 161 6.21 -13.14 4.08
N GLY A 162 5.64 -12.47 5.06
CA GLY A 162 4.71 -11.36 4.85
C GLY A 162 5.34 -10.19 4.09
N GLU A 163 6.59 -9.84 4.42
CA GLU A 163 7.34 -8.78 3.73
C GLU A 163 7.54 -9.12 2.24
N TYR A 164 8.03 -10.31 1.92
CA TYR A 164 8.20 -10.74 0.53
C TYR A 164 6.88 -10.85 -0.23
N LEU A 165 5.84 -11.33 0.43
CA LEU A 165 4.49 -11.37 -0.16
C LEU A 165 4.00 -9.96 -0.53
N GLY A 166 4.23 -8.98 0.34
CA GLY A 166 3.84 -7.59 0.12
C GLY A 166 4.64 -6.94 -1.02
N ILE A 167 5.95 -7.22 -1.11
CA ILE A 167 6.80 -6.78 -2.24
C ILE A 167 6.27 -7.37 -3.55
N CYS A 168 6.06 -8.68 -3.63
CA CYS A 168 5.53 -9.34 -4.81
C CYS A 168 4.13 -8.79 -5.19
N PHE A 169 3.30 -8.50 -4.19
CA PHE A 169 1.97 -7.93 -4.41
C PHE A 169 2.06 -6.56 -5.08
N GLN A 170 2.96 -5.68 -4.61
CA GLN A 170 3.11 -4.35 -5.17
C GLN A 170 3.73 -4.39 -6.56
N ILE A 171 4.83 -5.13 -6.77
CA ILE A 171 5.44 -5.28 -8.10
C ILE A 171 4.42 -5.78 -9.13
N ARG A 172 3.59 -6.75 -8.76
CA ARG A 172 2.53 -7.26 -9.63
C ARG A 172 1.49 -6.18 -9.94
N ASP A 173 1.09 -5.39 -8.95
CA ASP A 173 0.10 -4.32 -9.15
C ASP A 173 0.65 -3.25 -10.10
N ASP A 174 1.91 -2.87 -9.93
CA ASP A 174 2.62 -1.92 -10.79
C ASP A 174 2.78 -2.44 -12.23
N ILE A 175 3.10 -3.73 -12.40
CA ILE A 175 3.18 -4.37 -13.73
C ILE A 175 1.81 -4.33 -14.41
N PHE A 176 0.73 -4.61 -13.68
CA PHE A 176 -0.62 -4.61 -14.26
C PHE A 176 -1.11 -3.22 -14.68
N ASP A 177 -0.53 -2.14 -14.17
CA ASP A 177 -0.85 -0.79 -14.63
C ASP A 177 -0.33 -0.52 -16.07
N TYR A 178 0.61 -1.33 -16.56
CA TYR A 178 1.13 -1.26 -17.94
C TYR A 178 0.43 -2.18 -18.94
N TYR A 179 -0.38 -3.13 -18.50
CA TYR A 179 -1.06 -4.08 -19.38
C TYR A 179 -2.55 -3.82 -19.45
N GLU A 180 -3.06 -3.60 -20.67
CA GLU A 180 -4.50 -3.57 -20.94
C GLU A 180 -5.08 -4.98 -20.77
N GLU A 181 -5.51 -5.34 -19.59
CA GLU A 181 -6.38 -6.50 -19.43
C GLU A 181 -7.82 -6.12 -19.74
N THR A 182 -8.29 -6.55 -20.92
CA THR A 182 -9.68 -6.40 -21.39
C THR A 182 -10.73 -6.97 -20.42
N HIS A 183 -10.31 -7.77 -19.44
CA HIS A 183 -11.18 -8.41 -18.46
C HIS A 183 -11.30 -7.67 -17.12
N ILE A 184 -10.43 -6.70 -16.80
CA ILE A 184 -10.43 -6.04 -15.47
C ILE A 184 -11.10 -4.65 -15.52
N GLY A 185 -11.25 -4.04 -16.70
CA GLY A 185 -11.95 -2.76 -16.88
C GLY A 185 -11.36 -1.57 -16.10
N LYS A 186 -10.08 -1.66 -15.71
CA LYS A 186 -9.34 -0.55 -15.10
C LYS A 186 -8.60 0.21 -16.19
N PRO A 187 -8.64 1.55 -16.19
CA PRO A 187 -7.77 2.34 -17.04
C PRO A 187 -6.31 2.06 -16.65
N THR A 188 -5.44 1.81 -17.63
CA THR A 188 -4.01 1.61 -17.47
C THR A 188 -3.26 2.95 -17.45
N GLY A 189 -1.99 2.95 -16.98
CA GLY A 189 -1.15 4.15 -16.93
C GLY A 189 -1.56 5.14 -15.85
N ASN A 190 -2.24 4.69 -14.78
CA ASN A 190 -2.61 5.57 -13.68
C ASN A 190 -1.37 6.04 -12.91
N ASP A 191 -0.39 5.16 -12.67
CA ASP A 191 0.85 5.53 -11.99
C ASP A 191 1.62 6.58 -12.77
N VAL A 192 1.67 6.47 -14.10
CA VAL A 192 2.29 7.47 -14.97
C VAL A 192 1.53 8.80 -14.93
N ARG A 193 0.17 8.77 -14.95
CA ARG A 193 -0.66 9.99 -14.82
C ARG A 193 -0.43 10.70 -13.49
N ASP A 194 -0.27 9.94 -12.42
CA ASP A 194 0.02 10.45 -11.08
C ASP A 194 1.48 10.88 -10.94
N GLY A 195 2.30 10.71 -11.99
CA GLY A 195 3.71 11.04 -11.99
C GLY A 195 4.55 10.11 -11.13
N LYS A 196 4.10 8.88 -10.87
CA LYS A 196 4.83 7.86 -10.11
C LYS A 196 5.71 7.04 -11.03
N LEU A 197 7.01 6.95 -10.72
CA LEU A 197 7.90 6.00 -11.37
C LEU A 197 7.84 4.66 -10.64
N THR A 198 7.29 3.67 -11.32
CA THR A 198 7.25 2.30 -10.83
C THR A 198 8.32 1.43 -11.50
N LEU A 199 8.56 0.24 -10.95
CA LEU A 199 9.67 -0.61 -11.36
C LEU A 199 9.79 -0.85 -12.87
N PRO A 200 8.70 -1.10 -13.64
CA PRO A 200 8.80 -1.29 -15.09
C PRO A 200 9.45 -0.09 -15.79
N LEU A 201 9.03 1.12 -15.46
CA LEU A 201 9.56 2.33 -16.09
C LEU A 201 11.00 2.64 -15.64
N ILE A 202 11.31 2.46 -14.36
CA ILE A 202 12.67 2.60 -13.83
C ILE A 202 13.60 1.66 -14.58
N TYR A 203 13.23 0.39 -14.71
CA TYR A 203 14.01 -0.62 -15.41
C TYR A 203 14.20 -0.26 -16.91
N ALA A 204 13.14 0.18 -17.59
CA ALA A 204 13.22 0.61 -18.98
C ALA A 204 14.18 1.81 -19.15
N ILE A 205 14.10 2.82 -18.30
CA ILE A 205 14.99 4.00 -18.32
C ILE A 205 16.45 3.58 -18.09
N GLU A 206 16.72 2.68 -17.14
CA GLU A 206 18.08 2.23 -16.84
C GLU A 206 18.72 1.41 -17.96
N HIS A 207 17.91 0.62 -18.70
CA HIS A 207 18.41 -0.32 -19.71
C HIS A 207 18.26 0.16 -21.16
N THR A 208 17.70 1.35 -21.38
CA THR A 208 17.59 1.97 -22.70
C THR A 208 18.57 3.13 -22.81
N SER A 209 19.06 3.40 -24.05
CA SER A 209 19.93 4.51 -24.38
C SER A 209 19.48 5.20 -25.67
N GLY A 210 19.89 6.47 -25.87
CA GLY A 210 19.58 7.23 -27.07
C GLY A 210 18.38 8.18 -26.93
N SER A 211 17.93 8.74 -28.05
CA SER A 211 16.95 9.84 -28.07
C SER A 211 15.59 9.49 -27.43
N ALA A 212 15.15 8.22 -27.54
CA ALA A 212 13.90 7.78 -26.93
C ALA A 212 13.93 7.90 -25.40
N LYS A 213 15.03 7.50 -24.76
CA LYS A 213 15.23 7.70 -23.33
C LYS A 213 15.22 9.19 -22.96
N ASP A 214 15.98 10.01 -23.70
CA ASP A 214 16.06 11.45 -23.41
C ASP A 214 14.71 12.15 -23.55
N GLU A 215 13.87 11.69 -24.47
CA GLU A 215 12.51 12.20 -24.66
C GLU A 215 11.62 11.83 -23.47
N VAL A 216 11.60 10.57 -23.05
CA VAL A 216 10.80 10.10 -21.91
C VAL A 216 11.25 10.78 -20.60
N VAL A 217 12.55 10.86 -20.35
CA VAL A 217 13.10 11.56 -19.18
C VAL A 217 12.66 13.02 -19.16
N LYS A 218 12.71 13.72 -20.31
CA LYS A 218 12.22 15.11 -20.38
C LYS A 218 10.73 15.25 -20.09
N MET A 219 9.89 14.32 -20.58
CA MET A 219 8.46 14.34 -20.30
C MET A 219 8.21 14.22 -18.79
N ILE A 220 8.92 13.30 -18.12
CA ILE A 220 8.81 13.06 -16.69
C ILE A 220 9.27 14.30 -15.90
N ASP A 221 10.46 14.86 -16.22
CA ASP A 221 11.03 16.01 -15.50
C ASP A 221 10.20 17.27 -15.65
N ASN A 222 9.57 17.44 -16.81
CA ASN A 222 8.66 18.56 -17.08
C ASN A 222 7.24 18.32 -16.56
N LYS A 223 6.95 17.14 -15.99
CA LYS A 223 5.61 16.73 -15.56
C LYS A 223 4.57 16.85 -16.68
N ASP A 224 4.98 16.57 -17.91
CA ASP A 224 4.10 16.63 -19.08
C ASP A 224 3.44 15.27 -19.31
N PHE A 225 2.38 15.02 -18.53
CA PHE A 225 1.57 13.80 -18.56
C PHE A 225 0.30 13.99 -19.40
N SER A 226 0.41 14.65 -20.57
CA SER A 226 -0.67 14.68 -21.55
C SER A 226 -1.00 13.26 -22.06
N ALA A 227 -2.22 13.05 -22.56
CA ALA A 227 -2.64 11.72 -23.02
C ALA A 227 -1.71 11.13 -24.08
N GLU A 228 -1.13 11.97 -24.97
CA GLU A 228 -0.16 11.55 -25.97
C GLU A 228 1.15 11.09 -25.31
N ASN A 229 1.68 11.88 -24.35
CA ASN A 229 2.92 11.57 -23.66
C ASN A 229 2.80 10.36 -22.74
N ILE A 230 1.67 10.19 -22.06
CA ILE A 230 1.40 8.96 -21.30
C ILE A 230 1.46 7.75 -22.21
N ASN A 231 0.83 7.82 -23.39
CA ASN A 231 0.89 6.70 -24.35
C ASN A 231 2.32 6.41 -24.80
N LYS A 232 3.14 7.43 -25.06
CA LYS A 232 4.56 7.26 -25.41
C LYS A 232 5.36 6.61 -24.26
N ILE A 233 5.15 7.06 -23.02
CA ILE A 233 5.82 6.51 -21.84
C ILE A 233 5.40 5.04 -21.62
N MET A 234 4.13 4.71 -21.81
CA MET A 234 3.61 3.36 -21.64
C MET A 234 4.16 2.36 -22.66
N HIS A 235 4.63 2.84 -23.83
CA HIS A 235 5.17 2.00 -24.92
C HIS A 235 6.70 2.10 -25.05
N PHE A 236 7.35 2.80 -24.16
CA PHE A 236 8.80 2.93 -24.07
C PHE A 236 9.44 1.67 -23.49
#